data_ab5e842e0061614f022e082f774762d9
#
_entry.id   ab5e842e0061614f022e082f774762d9
#
_cell.length_a   1.000
_cell.length_b   1.000
_cell.length_c   1.000
_cell.angle_alpha   90.00
_cell.angle_beta   90.00
_cell.angle_gamma   90.00
#
_symmetry.space_group_name_H-M   'P 1'
#
loop_
_entity.id
_entity.type
_entity.pdbx_description
1 polymer ?
#
loop_
_entity_poly.entity_id
_entity_poly.type
_entity_poly.pdbx_seq_one_letter_code
_entity_poly.pdbx_strand_id
1 'polypeptide(L)'
;MISIAKKEWHQFFSSLTGYITIILFLIVNALYLFVLKDSNIFDFGYATLSSFFELAPWVFIFLVPALAMRSFADEFKTGTFETLKTSPLTNWQIVLGKYVAIISVIIIALIPTFLYVFTIYSLSSTAGIDSGAITGSYIGLFLLASVFASISIWCSSFTPNAVIAFLLSAFACIILYFGFGAISKLPVFTGNADYYIEMLGINFHYQSISRGVVDSRDVIYFLSIIFLFLFATQKNLNKK
;
A
#
# COMPACT_ATOMS: atom_id res chain seq x y z
N MET A 1 10.37 12.59 15.69
CA MET A 1 9.87 11.56 14.79
C MET A 1 9.30 10.36 15.53
N ILE A 2 10.08 9.65 16.34
CA ILE A 2 9.66 8.42 17.07
C ILE A 2 8.47 8.67 18.00
N SER A 3 8.42 9.81 18.71
CA SER A 3 7.32 10.17 19.60
C SER A 3 5.98 10.31 18.85
N ILE A 4 6.01 10.87 17.63
CA ILE A 4 4.81 10.97 16.78
C ILE A 4 4.41 9.59 16.28
N ALA A 5 5.36 8.80 15.77
CA ALA A 5 5.07 7.44 15.32
C ALA A 5 4.44 6.60 16.44
N LYS A 6 4.96 6.70 17.67
CA LYS A 6 4.41 6.02 18.85
C LYS A 6 3.00 6.50 19.21
N LYS A 7 2.76 7.82 19.16
CA LYS A 7 1.41 8.40 19.39
C LYS A 7 0.41 7.85 18.37
N GLU A 8 0.71 7.94 17.08
CA GLU A 8 -0.16 7.46 16.00
C GLU A 8 -0.38 5.95 16.11
N TRP A 9 0.67 5.18 16.38
CA TRP A 9 0.58 3.74 16.57
C TRP A 9 -0.36 3.36 17.73
N HIS A 10 -0.23 4.03 18.89
CA HIS A 10 -1.17 3.85 19.99
C HIS A 10 -2.60 4.25 19.60
N GLN A 11 -2.77 5.30 18.80
CA GLN A 11 -4.09 5.72 18.33
C GLN A 11 -4.75 4.67 17.43
N PHE A 12 -3.99 3.98 16.56
CA PHE A 12 -4.52 2.89 15.74
C PHE A 12 -4.99 1.71 16.56
N PHE A 13 -4.25 1.32 17.59
CA PHE A 13 -4.54 0.14 18.41
C PHE A 13 -5.36 0.43 19.67
N SER A 14 -5.51 1.68 20.08
CA SER A 14 -6.50 2.09 21.10
C SER A 14 -7.91 2.28 20.51
N SER A 15 -8.00 2.46 19.21
CA SER A 15 -9.25 2.50 18.46
C SER A 15 -9.47 1.19 17.69
N LEU A 16 -10.71 0.91 17.31
CA LEU A 16 -11.06 -0.27 16.51
C LEU A 16 -10.48 -0.21 15.08
N THR A 17 -9.98 0.93 14.62
CA THR A 17 -9.57 1.14 13.23
C THR A 17 -8.43 0.23 12.79
N GLY A 18 -7.37 0.10 13.59
CA GLY A 18 -6.24 -0.77 13.29
C GLY A 18 -6.63 -2.25 13.22
N TYR A 19 -7.42 -2.70 14.21
CA TYR A 19 -7.88 -4.10 14.26
C TYR A 19 -8.83 -4.43 13.10
N ILE A 20 -9.82 -3.57 12.82
CA ILE A 20 -10.77 -3.78 11.71
C ILE A 20 -10.01 -3.87 10.39
N THR A 21 -9.02 -3.02 10.20
CA THR A 21 -8.20 -3.01 8.98
C THR A 21 -7.47 -4.33 8.78
N ILE A 22 -6.77 -4.82 9.80
CA ILE A 22 -6.02 -6.07 9.73
C ILE A 22 -6.97 -7.25 9.53
N ILE A 23 -8.06 -7.31 10.30
CA ILE A 23 -9.05 -8.39 10.22
C ILE A 23 -9.71 -8.42 8.83
N LEU A 24 -10.11 -7.26 8.30
CA LEU A 24 -10.75 -7.18 6.99
C LEU A 24 -9.77 -7.61 5.88
N PHE A 25 -8.51 -7.19 5.95
CA PHE A 25 -7.48 -7.64 5.03
C PHE A 25 -7.33 -9.16 5.03
N LEU A 26 -7.21 -9.74 6.21
CA LEU A 26 -7.03 -11.18 6.35
C LEU A 26 -8.28 -11.97 5.92
N ILE A 27 -9.48 -11.52 6.30
CA ILE A 27 -10.73 -12.19 5.93
C ILE A 27 -10.93 -12.17 4.42
N VAL A 28 -10.78 -11.01 3.76
CA VAL A 28 -10.98 -10.90 2.31
C VAL A 28 -10.01 -11.81 1.56
N ASN A 29 -8.73 -11.78 1.94
CA ASN A 29 -7.73 -12.64 1.30
C ASN A 29 -7.96 -14.14 1.61
N ALA A 30 -8.35 -14.48 2.84
CA ALA A 30 -8.65 -15.87 3.20
C ALA A 30 -9.87 -16.41 2.45
N LEU A 31 -10.95 -15.62 2.36
CA LEU A 31 -12.13 -16.01 1.58
C LEU A 31 -11.79 -16.23 0.10
N TYR A 32 -10.98 -15.36 -0.48
CA TYR A 32 -10.55 -15.47 -1.86
C TYR A 32 -9.71 -16.71 -2.11
N LEU A 33 -8.76 -17.00 -1.21
CA LEU A 33 -7.81 -18.10 -1.38
C LEU A 33 -8.39 -19.48 -1.05
N PHE A 34 -9.34 -19.56 -0.10
CA PHE A 34 -9.78 -20.85 0.43
C PHE A 34 -11.25 -21.18 0.17
N VAL A 35 -12.08 -20.21 -0.20
CA VAL A 35 -13.54 -20.41 -0.32
C VAL A 35 -14.05 -20.24 -1.75
N LEU A 36 -13.54 -19.23 -2.50
CA LEU A 36 -14.01 -18.94 -3.85
C LEU A 36 -13.46 -19.97 -4.85
N LYS A 37 -14.36 -20.67 -5.57
CA LYS A 37 -14.02 -21.78 -6.46
C LYS A 37 -13.00 -21.44 -7.55
N ASP A 38 -13.06 -20.22 -8.10
CA ASP A 38 -12.19 -19.83 -9.22
C ASP A 38 -10.75 -19.48 -8.81
N SER A 39 -10.48 -19.30 -7.51
CA SER A 39 -9.17 -18.91 -6.96
C SER A 39 -8.68 -19.79 -5.83
N ASN A 40 -9.42 -20.88 -5.56
CA ASN A 40 -9.13 -21.77 -4.45
C ASN A 40 -7.81 -22.53 -4.66
N ILE A 41 -6.90 -22.39 -3.72
CA ILE A 41 -5.58 -23.07 -3.75
C ILE A 41 -5.74 -24.58 -3.83
N PHE A 42 -6.80 -25.16 -3.25
CA PHE A 42 -7.04 -26.61 -3.24
C PHE A 42 -7.48 -27.16 -4.60
N ASP A 43 -8.15 -26.34 -5.43
CA ASP A 43 -8.69 -26.76 -6.72
C ASP A 43 -7.74 -26.43 -7.89
N PHE A 44 -6.78 -25.52 -7.68
CA PHE A 44 -5.89 -25.00 -8.73
C PHE A 44 -4.85 -26.03 -9.24
N GLY A 45 -4.56 -27.06 -8.46
CA GLY A 45 -3.58 -28.11 -8.82
C GLY A 45 -2.11 -27.65 -8.85
N TYR A 46 -1.82 -26.40 -8.56
CA TYR A 46 -0.48 -25.82 -8.48
C TYR A 46 -0.26 -25.13 -7.13
N ALA A 47 0.92 -25.36 -6.52
CA ALA A 47 1.31 -24.76 -5.25
C ALA A 47 1.83 -23.32 -5.44
N THR A 48 0.94 -22.37 -5.78
CA THR A 48 1.30 -20.95 -6.00
C THR A 48 0.45 -20.01 -5.16
N LEU A 49 1.03 -18.86 -4.80
CA LEU A 49 0.34 -17.73 -4.14
C LEU A 49 -0.02 -16.60 -5.13
N SER A 50 0.01 -16.87 -6.44
CA SER A 50 -0.27 -15.85 -7.45
C SER A 50 -1.61 -15.14 -7.22
N SER A 51 -2.67 -15.89 -6.91
CA SER A 51 -3.99 -15.33 -6.62
C SER A 51 -4.00 -14.37 -5.43
N PHE A 52 -3.20 -14.63 -4.39
CA PHE A 52 -3.02 -13.70 -3.27
C PHE A 52 -2.38 -12.38 -3.71
N PHE A 53 -1.28 -12.46 -4.47
CA PHE A 53 -0.55 -11.28 -4.91
C PHE A 53 -1.29 -10.49 -6.00
N GLU A 54 -2.23 -11.09 -6.70
CA GLU A 54 -3.14 -10.40 -7.61
C GLU A 54 -4.26 -9.65 -6.87
N LEU A 55 -4.83 -10.24 -5.80
CA LEU A 55 -5.90 -9.64 -5.03
C LEU A 55 -5.41 -8.57 -4.04
N ALA A 56 -4.28 -8.82 -3.37
CA ALA A 56 -3.79 -7.95 -2.30
C ALA A 56 -3.64 -6.47 -2.69
N PRO A 57 -3.16 -6.10 -3.90
CA PRO A 57 -3.15 -4.71 -4.36
C PRO A 57 -4.54 -4.06 -4.37
N TRP A 58 -5.58 -4.77 -4.83
CA TRP A 58 -6.96 -4.27 -4.84
C TRP A 58 -7.46 -3.97 -3.44
N VAL A 59 -7.18 -4.86 -2.49
CA VAL A 59 -7.54 -4.64 -1.09
C VAL A 59 -6.79 -3.44 -0.52
N PHE A 60 -5.50 -3.29 -0.82
CA PHE A 60 -4.68 -2.17 -0.34
C PHE A 60 -5.08 -0.81 -0.91
N ILE A 61 -5.62 -0.75 -2.13
CA ILE A 61 -6.15 0.49 -2.73
C ILE A 61 -7.23 1.14 -1.85
N PHE A 62 -8.01 0.36 -1.12
CA PHE A 62 -9.04 0.87 -0.21
C PHE A 62 -8.57 0.91 1.24
N LEU A 63 -7.86 -0.09 1.68
CA LEU A 63 -7.50 -0.30 3.07
C LEU A 63 -6.40 0.67 3.55
N VAL A 64 -5.39 0.93 2.72
CA VAL A 64 -4.32 1.88 3.07
C VAL A 64 -4.84 3.32 3.13
N PRO A 65 -5.66 3.82 2.17
CA PRO A 65 -6.39 5.08 2.33
C PRO A 65 -7.26 5.17 3.58
N ALA A 66 -7.95 4.09 3.95
CA ALA A 66 -8.77 4.07 5.16
C ALA A 66 -7.94 4.22 6.45
N LEU A 67 -6.72 3.65 6.49
CA LEU A 67 -5.77 3.87 7.58
C LEU A 67 -5.28 5.32 7.63
N ALA A 68 -4.91 5.88 6.47
CA ALA A 68 -4.25 7.17 6.39
C ALA A 68 -5.21 8.37 6.42
N MET A 69 -6.52 8.18 6.13
CA MET A 69 -7.49 9.27 5.96
C MET A 69 -7.55 10.24 7.14
N ARG A 70 -7.35 9.76 8.36
CA ARG A 70 -7.43 10.55 9.60
C ARG A 70 -6.11 11.21 9.98
N SER A 71 -5.00 10.86 9.35
CA SER A 71 -3.66 11.28 9.76
C SER A 71 -3.51 12.80 9.93
N PHE A 72 -3.99 13.60 8.97
CA PHE A 72 -4.00 15.05 9.07
C PHE A 72 -5.41 15.62 9.15
N ALA A 73 -6.42 14.97 8.56
CA ALA A 73 -7.77 15.47 8.50
C ALA A 73 -8.36 15.70 9.90
N ASP A 74 -8.16 14.80 10.85
CA ASP A 74 -8.65 14.96 12.22
C ASP A 74 -7.91 16.07 12.96
N GLU A 75 -6.62 16.26 12.75
CA GLU A 75 -5.83 17.34 13.36
C GLU A 75 -6.26 18.71 12.84
N PHE A 76 -6.58 18.82 11.55
CA PHE A 76 -7.12 20.07 10.99
C PHE A 76 -8.54 20.34 11.49
N LYS A 77 -9.37 19.29 11.62
CA LYS A 77 -10.74 19.42 12.12
C LYS A 77 -10.79 19.86 13.57
N THR A 78 -9.87 19.37 14.41
CA THR A 78 -9.83 19.67 15.86
C THR A 78 -8.96 20.86 16.20
N GLY A 79 -8.25 21.47 15.23
CA GLY A 79 -7.31 22.57 15.48
C GLY A 79 -6.00 22.16 16.17
N THR A 80 -5.79 20.86 16.42
CA THR A 80 -4.60 20.35 17.13
C THR A 80 -3.33 20.42 16.28
N PHE A 81 -3.45 20.66 14.97
CA PHE A 81 -2.30 20.84 14.09
C PHE A 81 -1.46 22.09 14.47
N GLU A 82 -2.10 23.17 14.92
CA GLU A 82 -1.39 24.38 15.39
C GLU A 82 -0.51 24.05 16.61
N THR A 83 -1.01 23.24 17.54
CA THR A 83 -0.24 22.77 18.69
C THR A 83 0.96 21.90 18.27
N LEU A 84 0.81 21.09 17.24
CA LEU A 84 1.93 20.33 16.67
C LEU A 84 2.97 21.25 16.03
N LYS A 85 2.54 22.33 15.40
CA LYS A 85 3.43 23.30 14.74
C LYS A 85 4.23 24.15 15.73
N THR A 86 3.68 24.40 16.93
CA THR A 86 4.40 25.10 18.02
C THR A 86 5.36 24.20 18.80
N SER A 87 5.28 22.88 18.58
CA SER A 87 6.24 21.92 19.17
C SER A 87 7.61 22.02 18.48
N PRO A 88 8.73 21.68 19.17
CA PRO A 88 10.08 21.73 18.60
C PRO A 88 10.32 20.59 17.57
N LEU A 89 9.38 20.36 16.66
CA LEU A 89 9.42 19.33 15.65
C LEU A 89 9.40 19.93 14.24
N THR A 90 10.22 19.40 13.36
CA THR A 90 10.18 19.80 11.95
C THR A 90 9.00 19.13 11.24
N ASN A 91 8.46 19.79 10.19
CA ASN A 91 7.39 19.19 9.38
C ASN A 91 7.76 17.83 8.78
N TRP A 92 9.04 17.63 8.44
CA TRP A 92 9.55 16.32 8.04
C TRP A 92 9.39 15.25 9.12
N GLN A 93 9.70 15.58 10.37
CA GLN A 93 9.56 14.64 11.49
C GLN A 93 8.09 14.27 11.74
N ILE A 94 7.16 15.21 11.49
CA ILE A 94 5.72 14.96 11.60
C ILE A 94 5.27 14.01 10.49
N VAL A 95 5.58 14.32 9.24
CA VAL A 95 5.18 13.51 8.07
C VAL A 95 5.76 12.10 8.16
N LEU A 96 7.07 11.97 8.42
CA LEU A 96 7.72 10.68 8.54
C LEU A 96 7.21 9.88 9.76
N GLY A 97 6.90 10.53 10.87
CA GLY A 97 6.32 9.86 12.04
C GLY A 97 4.97 9.22 11.73
N LYS A 98 4.08 9.93 11.04
CA LYS A 98 2.79 9.40 10.60
C LYS A 98 2.93 8.30 9.55
N TYR A 99 3.84 8.47 8.60
CA TYR A 99 4.13 7.47 7.58
C TYR A 99 4.62 6.15 8.20
N VAL A 100 5.60 6.20 9.09
CA VAL A 100 6.13 5.03 9.78
C VAL A 100 5.06 4.31 10.61
N ALA A 101 4.14 5.05 11.24
CA ALA A 101 3.03 4.45 11.98
C ALA A 101 2.11 3.64 11.05
N ILE A 102 1.74 4.17 9.87
CA ILE A 102 0.91 3.44 8.89
C ILE A 102 1.65 2.21 8.37
N ILE A 103 2.93 2.35 8.00
CA ILE A 103 3.76 1.24 7.55
C ILE A 103 3.84 0.12 8.59
N SER A 104 3.94 0.46 9.88
CA SER A 104 3.98 -0.54 10.94
C SER A 104 2.67 -1.36 11.03
N VAL A 105 1.52 -0.73 10.81
CA VAL A 105 0.22 -1.45 10.75
C VAL A 105 0.16 -2.37 9.53
N ILE A 106 0.66 -1.92 8.38
CA ILE A 106 0.73 -2.74 7.16
C ILE A 106 1.63 -3.97 7.38
N ILE A 107 2.79 -3.80 8.00
CA ILE A 107 3.68 -4.91 8.34
C ILE A 107 2.97 -5.92 9.24
N ILE A 108 2.27 -5.46 10.27
CA ILE A 108 1.49 -6.33 11.17
C ILE A 108 0.39 -7.06 10.42
N ALA A 109 -0.26 -6.43 9.43
CA ALA A 109 -1.26 -7.08 8.59
C ALA A 109 -0.66 -8.14 7.66
N LEU A 110 0.59 -7.97 7.21
CA LEU A 110 1.28 -8.94 6.36
C LEU A 110 1.86 -10.14 7.13
N ILE A 111 2.20 -10.00 8.42
CA ILE A 111 2.78 -11.10 9.20
C ILE A 111 1.89 -12.36 9.20
N PRO A 112 0.57 -12.31 9.46
CA PRO A 112 -0.27 -13.51 9.46
C PRO A 112 -0.38 -14.18 8.08
N THR A 113 -0.16 -13.46 6.98
CA THR A 113 -0.23 -14.04 5.63
C THR A 113 0.89 -15.03 5.34
N PHE A 114 1.97 -15.04 6.14
CA PHE A 114 2.97 -16.11 6.07
C PHE A 114 2.39 -17.50 6.38
N LEU A 115 1.25 -17.59 7.06
CA LEU A 115 0.51 -18.84 7.22
C LEU A 115 0.04 -19.40 5.87
N TYR A 116 -0.27 -18.53 4.88
CA TYR A 116 -0.63 -18.97 3.54
C TYR A 116 0.57 -19.63 2.83
N VAL A 117 1.77 -19.09 3.02
CA VAL A 117 3.01 -19.68 2.50
C VAL A 117 3.24 -21.06 3.11
N PHE A 118 3.05 -21.17 4.44
CA PHE A 118 3.18 -22.45 5.14
C PHE A 118 2.15 -23.48 4.66
N THR A 119 0.90 -23.05 4.43
CA THR A 119 -0.15 -23.93 3.89
C THR A 119 0.22 -24.47 2.52
N ILE A 120 0.71 -23.61 1.61
CA ILE A 120 1.14 -24.07 0.27
C ILE A 120 2.37 -24.96 0.36
N TYR A 121 3.31 -24.64 1.23
CA TYR A 121 4.47 -25.49 1.45
C TYR A 121 4.08 -26.90 1.88
N SER A 122 3.10 -27.02 2.80
CA SER A 122 2.61 -28.32 3.27
C SER A 122 1.81 -29.10 2.23
N LEU A 123 1.20 -28.40 1.25
CA LEU A 123 0.43 -29.00 0.15
C LEU A 123 1.30 -29.30 -1.08
N SER A 124 2.49 -28.70 -1.17
CA SER A 124 3.37 -28.91 -2.32
C SER A 124 3.92 -30.33 -2.34
N SER A 125 3.92 -30.94 -3.54
CA SER A 125 4.58 -32.21 -3.78
C SER A 125 6.12 -32.07 -3.81
N THR A 126 6.83 -33.08 -4.18
CA THR A 126 8.30 -33.19 -4.24
C THR A 126 9.04 -32.05 -4.97
N ALA A 127 8.35 -31.27 -5.81
CA ALA A 127 8.95 -30.15 -6.56
C ALA A 127 9.20 -28.89 -5.72
N GLY A 128 8.57 -28.79 -4.52
CA GLY A 128 8.70 -27.62 -3.65
C GLY A 128 7.93 -26.39 -4.14
N ILE A 129 8.18 -25.25 -3.49
CA ILE A 129 7.61 -23.93 -3.84
C ILE A 129 8.71 -23.02 -4.38
N ASP A 130 8.34 -22.12 -5.29
CA ASP A 130 9.24 -21.05 -5.75
C ASP A 130 9.39 -19.97 -4.66
N SER A 131 10.41 -20.15 -3.83
CA SER A 131 10.72 -19.20 -2.74
C SER A 131 11.15 -17.83 -3.26
N GLY A 132 11.76 -17.78 -4.47
CA GLY A 132 12.18 -16.53 -5.10
C GLY A 132 10.98 -15.67 -5.50
N ALA A 133 10.02 -16.28 -6.19
CA ALA A 133 8.78 -15.62 -6.59
C ALA A 133 7.98 -15.13 -5.38
N ILE A 134 7.86 -15.93 -4.32
CA ILE A 134 7.13 -15.56 -3.10
C ILE A 134 7.81 -14.37 -2.40
N THR A 135 9.14 -14.44 -2.17
CA THR A 135 9.88 -13.37 -1.49
C THR A 135 9.84 -12.07 -2.28
N GLY A 136 10.06 -12.14 -3.60
CA GLY A 136 9.94 -10.99 -4.49
C GLY A 136 8.56 -10.35 -4.43
N SER A 137 7.51 -11.17 -4.49
CA SER A 137 6.12 -10.70 -4.41
C SER A 137 5.79 -10.01 -3.08
N TYR A 138 6.27 -10.52 -1.93
CA TYR A 138 6.10 -9.85 -0.64
C TYR A 138 6.85 -8.51 -0.58
N ILE A 139 8.07 -8.43 -1.12
CA ILE A 139 8.82 -7.17 -1.22
C ILE A 139 8.05 -6.18 -2.10
N GLY A 140 7.56 -6.62 -3.27
CA GLY A 140 6.77 -5.80 -4.17
C GLY A 140 5.47 -5.30 -3.53
N LEU A 141 4.76 -6.17 -2.81
CA LEU A 141 3.53 -5.84 -2.11
C LEU A 141 3.77 -4.82 -0.98
N PHE A 142 4.86 -4.97 -0.24
CA PHE A 142 5.26 -4.01 0.79
C PHE A 142 5.63 -2.64 0.20
N LEU A 143 6.38 -2.60 -0.89
CA LEU A 143 6.73 -1.36 -1.59
C LEU A 143 5.48 -0.67 -2.16
N LEU A 144 4.57 -1.44 -2.76
CA LEU A 144 3.29 -0.95 -3.26
C LEU A 144 2.44 -0.30 -2.16
N ALA A 145 2.27 -1.01 -1.04
CA ALA A 145 1.52 -0.50 0.11
C ALA A 145 2.17 0.77 0.69
N SER A 146 3.51 0.85 0.66
CA SER A 146 4.29 2.02 1.07
C SER A 146 4.04 3.23 0.18
N VAL A 147 3.91 3.03 -1.12
CA VAL A 147 3.49 4.09 -2.07
C VAL A 147 2.06 4.54 -1.78
N PHE A 148 1.12 3.61 -1.62
CA PHE A 148 -0.27 3.96 -1.31
C PHE A 148 -0.38 4.73 0.01
N ALA A 149 0.42 4.38 1.02
CA ALA A 149 0.50 5.12 2.28
C ALA A 149 0.99 6.56 2.07
N SER A 150 2.02 6.79 1.26
CA SER A 150 2.55 8.13 0.97
C SER A 150 1.54 9.00 0.21
N ILE A 151 0.85 8.45 -0.79
CA ILE A 151 -0.23 9.12 -1.53
C ILE A 151 -1.38 9.49 -0.59
N SER A 152 -1.77 8.56 0.28
CA SER A 152 -2.90 8.75 1.19
C SER A 152 -2.63 9.82 2.25
N ILE A 153 -1.42 9.88 2.78
CA ILE A 153 -0.99 10.95 3.69
C ILE A 153 -1.02 12.30 2.97
N TRP A 154 -0.55 12.35 1.74
CA TRP A 154 -0.61 13.57 0.93
C TRP A 154 -2.04 14.05 0.71
N CYS A 155 -2.95 13.15 0.33
CA CYS A 155 -4.37 13.49 0.17
C CYS A 155 -5.01 13.95 1.50
N SER A 156 -4.69 13.30 2.63
CA SER A 156 -5.17 13.69 3.95
C SER A 156 -4.72 15.11 4.36
N SER A 157 -3.61 15.60 3.80
CA SER A 157 -3.11 16.95 4.09
C SER A 157 -3.90 18.09 3.45
N PHE A 158 -4.83 17.80 2.54
CA PHE A 158 -5.61 18.85 1.84
C PHE A 158 -6.90 19.24 2.56
N THR A 159 -7.55 18.33 3.25
CA THR A 159 -8.91 18.51 3.76
C THR A 159 -9.04 18.13 5.24
N PRO A 160 -9.87 18.86 6.01
CA PRO A 160 -10.21 18.48 7.39
C PRO A 160 -11.26 17.35 7.44
N ASN A 161 -11.80 16.90 6.31
CA ASN A 161 -12.80 15.85 6.25
C ASN A 161 -12.16 14.50 5.89
N ALA A 162 -12.17 13.56 6.85
CA ALA A 162 -11.58 12.24 6.67
C ALA A 162 -12.21 11.44 5.51
N VAL A 163 -13.52 11.57 5.28
CA VAL A 163 -14.20 10.86 4.18
C VAL A 163 -13.74 11.40 2.82
N ILE A 164 -13.62 12.70 2.68
CA ILE A 164 -13.09 13.32 1.45
C ILE A 164 -11.62 12.91 1.26
N ALA A 165 -10.82 12.90 2.31
CA ALA A 165 -9.43 12.43 2.27
C ALA A 165 -9.35 10.98 1.79
N PHE A 166 -10.22 10.09 2.29
CA PHE A 166 -10.31 8.70 1.87
C PHE A 166 -10.63 8.58 0.37
N LEU A 167 -11.71 9.25 -0.09
CA LEU A 167 -12.13 9.17 -1.50
C LEU A 167 -11.03 9.70 -2.44
N LEU A 168 -10.42 10.84 -2.10
CA LEU A 168 -9.31 11.40 -2.89
C LEU A 168 -8.11 10.43 -2.93
N SER A 169 -7.77 9.81 -1.80
CA SER A 169 -6.66 8.86 -1.71
C SER A 169 -6.92 7.61 -2.52
N ALA A 170 -8.10 6.99 -2.36
CA ALA A 170 -8.46 5.78 -3.08
C ALA A 170 -8.48 6.03 -4.59
N PHE A 171 -9.06 7.17 -5.03
CA PHE A 171 -9.12 7.54 -6.43
C PHE A 171 -7.71 7.82 -7.01
N ALA A 172 -6.85 8.50 -6.26
CA ALA A 172 -5.46 8.73 -6.66
C ALA A 172 -4.69 7.41 -6.78
N CYS A 173 -4.86 6.48 -5.84
CA CYS A 173 -4.24 5.16 -5.90
C CYS A 173 -4.72 4.36 -7.13
N ILE A 174 -6.03 4.37 -7.44
CA ILE A 174 -6.60 3.70 -8.62
C ILE A 174 -5.99 4.27 -9.90
N ILE A 175 -5.97 5.61 -10.03
CA ILE A 175 -5.44 6.26 -11.22
C ILE A 175 -3.96 5.95 -11.41
N LEU A 176 -3.15 6.04 -10.37
CA LEU A 176 -1.72 5.81 -10.47
C LEU A 176 -1.39 4.33 -10.68
N TYR A 177 -2.21 3.43 -10.17
CA TYR A 177 -2.01 1.99 -10.34
C TYR A 177 -2.47 1.49 -11.71
N PHE A 178 -3.67 1.86 -12.16
CA PHE A 178 -4.25 1.35 -13.42
C PHE A 178 -4.20 2.34 -14.57
N GLY A 179 -4.16 3.65 -14.30
CA GLY A 179 -4.35 4.68 -15.31
C GLY A 179 -3.34 4.63 -16.44
N PHE A 180 -2.07 4.47 -16.12
CA PHE A 180 -1.02 4.39 -17.16
C PHE A 180 -1.18 3.15 -18.05
N GLY A 181 -1.52 1.99 -17.46
CA GLY A 181 -1.80 0.78 -18.22
C GLY A 181 -3.10 0.86 -19.04
N ALA A 182 -4.09 1.66 -18.62
CA ALA A 182 -5.28 1.91 -19.40
C ALA A 182 -4.99 2.87 -20.58
N ILE A 183 -4.17 3.91 -20.35
CA ILE A 183 -3.76 4.88 -21.38
C ILE A 183 -2.89 4.20 -22.43
N SER A 184 -1.97 3.32 -22.05
CA SER A 184 -1.08 2.62 -23.01
C SER A 184 -1.85 1.79 -24.02
N LYS A 185 -3.01 1.23 -23.62
CA LYS A 185 -3.87 0.40 -24.48
C LYS A 185 -4.74 1.18 -25.47
N LEU A 186 -4.72 2.51 -25.44
CA LEU A 186 -5.49 3.33 -26.38
C LEU A 186 -4.90 3.22 -27.81
N PRO A 187 -5.73 3.13 -28.86
CA PRO A 187 -5.28 2.96 -30.24
C PRO A 187 -4.31 4.04 -30.74
N VAL A 188 -4.34 5.21 -30.11
CA VAL A 188 -3.47 6.36 -30.46
C VAL A 188 -1.99 6.09 -30.09
N PHE A 189 -1.73 5.23 -29.09
CA PHE A 189 -0.39 4.95 -28.58
C PHE A 189 0.15 3.58 -29.00
N THR A 190 -0.57 2.84 -29.86
CA THR A 190 -0.12 1.55 -30.39
C THR A 190 1.19 1.71 -31.18
N GLY A 191 2.23 1.00 -30.74
CA GLY A 191 3.58 1.08 -31.30
C GLY A 191 4.63 1.17 -30.18
N ASN A 192 5.70 1.94 -30.38
CA ASN A 192 6.75 2.06 -29.36
C ASN A 192 6.35 2.92 -28.14
N ALA A 193 5.31 3.72 -28.23
CA ALA A 193 4.90 4.63 -27.15
C ALA A 193 4.12 3.93 -26.03
N ASP A 194 3.42 2.84 -26.31
CA ASP A 194 2.65 2.04 -25.35
C ASP A 194 3.51 1.53 -24.19
N TYR A 195 4.68 0.96 -24.51
CA TYR A 195 5.62 0.46 -23.52
C TYR A 195 6.14 1.56 -22.57
N TYR A 196 6.50 2.72 -23.11
CA TYR A 196 7.01 3.84 -22.28
C TYR A 196 5.93 4.42 -21.35
N ILE A 197 4.68 4.46 -21.82
CA ILE A 197 3.55 4.90 -21.00
C ILE A 197 3.27 3.88 -19.89
N GLU A 198 3.27 2.59 -20.21
CA GLU A 198 3.03 1.54 -19.22
C GLU A 198 4.13 1.50 -18.17
N MET A 199 5.38 1.74 -18.54
CA MET A 199 6.54 1.83 -17.64
C MET A 199 6.42 2.96 -16.60
N LEU A 200 5.59 3.99 -16.82
CA LEU A 200 5.30 5.00 -15.81
C LEU A 200 4.29 4.52 -14.75
N GLY A 201 3.62 3.40 -14.98
CA GLY A 201 2.59 2.87 -14.11
C GLY A 201 3.15 2.05 -12.93
N ILE A 202 2.55 2.22 -11.75
CA ILE A 202 2.93 1.46 -10.54
C ILE A 202 2.72 -0.04 -10.77
N ASN A 203 1.65 -0.42 -11.49
CA ASN A 203 1.33 -1.82 -11.76
C ASN A 203 2.43 -2.53 -12.58
N PHE A 204 3.04 -1.83 -13.54
CA PHE A 204 4.13 -2.39 -14.35
C PHE A 204 5.30 -2.87 -13.49
N HIS A 205 5.77 -2.00 -12.59
CA HIS A 205 6.88 -2.30 -11.67
C HIS A 205 6.50 -3.34 -10.62
N TYR A 206 5.24 -3.32 -10.14
CA TYR A 206 4.74 -4.33 -9.22
C TYR A 206 4.74 -5.72 -9.86
N GLN A 207 4.22 -5.85 -11.08
CA GLN A 207 4.22 -7.11 -11.82
C GLN A 207 5.63 -7.60 -12.16
N SER A 208 6.58 -6.69 -12.40
CA SER A 208 8.00 -7.04 -12.59
C SER A 208 8.55 -7.75 -11.36
N ILE A 209 8.42 -7.16 -10.18
CA ILE A 209 8.92 -7.72 -8.91
C ILE A 209 8.18 -9.01 -8.54
N SER A 210 6.88 -9.12 -8.79
CA SER A 210 6.07 -10.29 -8.45
C SER A 210 6.46 -11.57 -9.23
N ARG A 211 7.26 -11.44 -10.28
CA ARG A 211 7.85 -12.59 -10.99
C ARG A 211 9.05 -13.22 -10.26
N GLY A 212 9.43 -12.68 -9.11
CA GLY A 212 10.52 -13.20 -8.28
C GLY A 212 11.89 -12.55 -8.52
N VAL A 213 11.98 -11.62 -9.45
CA VAL A 213 13.23 -10.87 -9.72
C VAL A 213 13.06 -9.44 -9.22
N VAL A 214 13.76 -9.11 -8.13
CA VAL A 214 13.78 -7.74 -7.60
C VAL A 214 14.84 -6.95 -8.36
N ASP A 215 14.42 -6.18 -9.36
CA ASP A 215 15.31 -5.25 -10.07
C ASP A 215 15.48 -3.96 -9.25
N SER A 216 16.71 -3.46 -9.21
CA SER A 216 17.03 -2.18 -8.57
C SER A 216 16.27 -1.00 -9.19
N ARG A 217 15.95 -1.06 -10.49
CA ARG A 217 15.15 -0.05 -11.20
C ARG A 217 13.74 0.07 -10.60
N ASP A 218 13.10 -1.07 -10.33
CA ASP A 218 11.76 -1.10 -9.75
C ASP A 218 11.78 -0.55 -8.32
N VAL A 219 12.77 -0.92 -7.51
CA VAL A 219 12.94 -0.40 -6.15
C VAL A 219 13.17 1.12 -6.14
N ILE A 220 14.03 1.63 -7.02
CA ILE A 220 14.30 3.07 -7.14
C ILE A 220 13.03 3.81 -7.57
N TYR A 221 12.24 3.25 -8.48
CA TYR A 221 10.96 3.82 -8.89
C TYR A 221 10.00 3.96 -7.70
N PHE A 222 9.77 2.89 -6.93
CA PHE A 222 8.91 2.92 -5.74
C PHE A 222 9.39 3.94 -4.70
N LEU A 223 10.69 3.95 -4.39
CA LEU A 223 11.29 4.90 -3.45
C LEU A 223 11.15 6.36 -3.93
N SER A 224 11.29 6.59 -5.22
CA SER A 224 11.13 7.91 -5.83
C SER A 224 9.71 8.45 -5.67
N ILE A 225 8.69 7.61 -5.91
CA ILE A 225 7.29 7.99 -5.71
C ILE A 225 7.00 8.26 -4.22
N ILE A 226 7.46 7.39 -3.32
CA ILE A 226 7.31 7.60 -1.87
C ILE A 226 7.90 8.95 -1.47
N PHE A 227 9.14 9.21 -1.88
CA PHE A 227 9.80 10.48 -1.58
C PHE A 227 9.05 11.69 -2.14
N LEU A 228 8.59 11.60 -3.38
CA LEU A 228 7.84 12.67 -4.05
C LEU A 228 6.56 13.04 -3.27
N PHE A 229 5.74 12.07 -2.88
CA PHE A 229 4.49 12.35 -2.17
C PHE A 229 4.72 12.79 -0.72
N LEU A 230 5.72 12.25 -0.02
CA LEU A 230 6.09 12.72 1.31
C LEU A 230 6.64 14.15 1.26
N PHE A 231 7.46 14.48 0.25
CA PHE A 231 7.95 15.84 0.03
C PHE A 231 6.81 16.80 -0.32
N ALA A 232 5.88 16.39 -1.19
CA ALA A 232 4.70 17.17 -1.52
C ALA A 232 3.82 17.42 -0.29
N THR A 233 3.69 16.45 0.61
CA THR A 233 3.00 16.59 1.90
C THR A 233 3.68 17.65 2.77
N GLN A 234 4.99 17.52 2.96
CA GLN A 234 5.78 18.47 3.75
C GLN A 234 5.67 19.89 3.21
N LYS A 235 5.73 20.05 1.86
CA LYS A 235 5.57 21.36 1.22
C LYS A 235 4.17 21.94 1.41
N ASN A 236 3.12 21.10 1.40
CA ASN A 236 1.75 21.52 1.66
C ASN A 236 1.57 22.02 3.11
N LEU A 237 2.17 21.32 4.08
CA LEU A 237 2.13 21.72 5.48
C LEU A 237 2.88 23.04 5.77
N ASN A 238 3.91 23.36 4.99
CA ASN A 238 4.61 24.65 5.13
C ASN A 238 3.75 25.85 4.72
N LYS A 239 2.71 25.65 3.92
CA LYS A 239 1.80 26.70 3.45
C LYS A 239 0.63 26.95 4.40
N LYS A 240 0.39 26.03 5.31
CA LYS A 240 -0.62 26.11 6.36
C LYS A 240 0.00 26.56 7.69
#